data_f0eb39adaf06c1969ea09790a6aa5e5d
#
_entry.id   f0eb39adaf06c1969ea09790a6aa5e5d
#
_cell.length_a   1.000
_cell.length_b   1.000
_cell.length_c   1.000
_cell.angle_alpha   90.00
_cell.angle_beta   90.00
_cell.angle_gamma   90.00
#
_symmetry.space_group_name_H-M   'P 1'
#
loop_
_entity.id
_entity.type
_entity.pdbx_description
1 polymer ?
#
loop_
_entity_poly.entity_id
_entity_poly.type
_entity_poly.pdbx_seq_one_letter_code
_entity_poly.pdbx_strand_id
1 'polypeptide(L)'
;MNEQTATTAFTKKPRFIVSISGGKRGAMNATLDSLRAQTYGEWTEDAAEQSFPHDYALRIHAGDTLHPDALFRMAHAVERAEYEPDMIYADELIQEGKKPYEEHKKCEFSRVTALSYDMFGALLAIRREIYAACCPPQGEYDAGAEYAFRLRCMAKARRIVHIPLPLIITHFPAATPAAAGISAIRSYLEAERREESVSTGLWQGSFIVRARREPRLTSIIIPSLNELEPLRRLLESIDRCCMDLNVAHEDIDLKNPGPNRGTAGFSALCRAGADMAMGDALLFISRDAELIEPNTLYALSSQGEREGAAAAGCMLISPQGALIAAGGAISKDGKIIYPADNERLTHTLRTVSILSGACMYMRADMYFSSGGFDESFDAPQYEPLLPVGADAELCLRLARRGLGAIYAPDARVVLHRPLAAISSAPENVRLRCRDALRHLSINGDPYTPNA
;
A
#
# COMPACT_ATOMS: atom_id res chain seq x y z
N MET A 1 -6.09 29.07 -9.49
CA MET A 1 -5.46 29.56 -10.73
C MET A 1 -6.24 28.96 -11.89
N ASN A 2 -6.82 29.81 -12.72
CA ASN A 2 -7.63 29.41 -13.87
C ASN A 2 -6.73 28.73 -14.92
N GLU A 3 -6.71 27.41 -14.98
CA GLU A 3 -6.32 26.71 -16.19
C GLU A 3 -7.49 26.79 -17.16
N GLN A 4 -7.33 27.64 -18.15
CA GLN A 4 -8.21 27.74 -19.29
C GLN A 4 -8.38 26.35 -19.90
N THR A 5 -9.61 25.91 -20.01
CA THR A 5 -10.06 24.74 -20.78
C THR A 5 -9.65 24.93 -22.25
N ALA A 6 -8.40 24.59 -22.54
CA ALA A 6 -8.04 24.33 -23.93
C ALA A 6 -8.88 23.14 -24.36
N THR A 7 -9.69 23.30 -25.39
CA THR A 7 -10.48 22.25 -26.04
C THR A 7 -9.49 21.25 -26.61
N THR A 8 -9.05 20.30 -25.79
CA THR A 8 -8.14 19.24 -26.22
C THR A 8 -8.99 18.30 -27.09
N ALA A 9 -8.77 18.33 -28.40
CA ALA A 9 -9.42 17.39 -29.29
C ALA A 9 -8.89 15.99 -28.98
N PHE A 10 -9.74 15.14 -28.42
CA PHE A 10 -9.42 13.73 -28.17
C PHE A 10 -9.26 13.00 -29.51
N THR A 11 -8.20 12.23 -29.64
CA THR A 11 -7.98 11.32 -30.79
C THR A 11 -8.67 9.99 -30.57
N LYS A 12 -8.67 9.47 -29.33
CA LYS A 12 -9.25 8.15 -28.99
C LYS A 12 -10.75 8.20 -28.67
N LYS A 13 -11.30 9.30 -28.19
CA LYS A 13 -12.73 9.52 -27.87
C LYS A 13 -13.43 8.31 -27.22
N PRO A 14 -12.97 7.82 -26.03
CA PRO A 14 -13.54 6.62 -25.42
C PRO A 14 -15.01 6.84 -25.06
N ARG A 15 -15.87 5.85 -25.33
CA ARG A 15 -17.31 5.88 -25.04
C ARG A 15 -17.60 5.15 -23.74
N PHE A 16 -18.44 5.77 -22.90
CA PHE A 16 -18.82 5.23 -21.62
C PHE A 16 -20.28 4.79 -21.60
N ILE A 17 -20.54 3.62 -21.04
CA ILE A 17 -21.89 3.21 -20.64
C ILE A 17 -21.99 3.28 -19.13
N VAL A 18 -23.08 3.87 -18.61
CA VAL A 18 -23.28 4.09 -17.18
C VAL A 18 -24.55 3.40 -16.73
N SER A 19 -24.42 2.39 -15.88
CA SER A 19 -25.55 1.75 -15.21
C SER A 19 -25.74 2.34 -13.80
N ILE A 20 -27.00 2.61 -13.43
CA ILE A 20 -27.34 3.13 -12.10
C ILE A 20 -28.04 2.00 -11.33
N SER A 21 -27.50 1.65 -10.17
CA SER A 21 -28.01 0.56 -9.34
C SER A 21 -28.66 1.07 -8.06
N GLY A 22 -29.74 0.40 -7.62
CA GLY A 22 -30.42 0.65 -6.33
C GLY A 22 -31.13 2.01 -6.25
N GLY A 23 -31.56 2.35 -5.02
CA GLY A 23 -32.04 3.66 -4.66
C GLY A 23 -33.51 3.98 -4.96
N LYS A 24 -34.03 5.04 -4.29
CA LYS A 24 -35.35 5.60 -4.54
C LYS A 24 -35.30 6.53 -5.76
N ARG A 25 -36.46 6.79 -6.39
CA ARG A 25 -36.60 7.64 -7.58
C ARG A 25 -35.92 9.02 -7.43
N GLY A 26 -36.00 9.65 -6.27
CA GLY A 26 -35.35 10.96 -6.05
C GLY A 26 -33.82 10.89 -6.06
N ALA A 27 -33.24 9.82 -5.48
CA ALA A 27 -31.79 9.57 -5.49
C ALA A 27 -31.31 9.30 -6.93
N MET A 28 -32.06 8.49 -7.68
CA MET A 28 -31.76 8.22 -9.11
C MET A 28 -31.74 9.50 -9.95
N ASN A 29 -32.69 10.42 -9.71
CA ASN A 29 -32.71 11.70 -10.42
C ASN A 29 -31.46 12.54 -10.17
N ALA A 30 -30.98 12.60 -8.92
CA ALA A 30 -29.74 13.35 -8.60
C ALA A 30 -28.53 12.80 -9.36
N THR A 31 -28.39 11.47 -9.44
CA THR A 31 -27.34 10.83 -10.23
C THR A 31 -27.47 11.15 -11.73
N LEU A 32 -28.68 11.02 -12.28
CA LEU A 32 -28.96 11.34 -13.69
C LEU A 32 -28.67 12.81 -14.02
N ASP A 33 -29.05 13.73 -13.14
CA ASP A 33 -28.78 15.16 -13.35
C ASP A 33 -27.28 15.47 -13.34
N SER A 34 -26.49 14.78 -12.48
CA SER A 34 -25.03 14.91 -12.49
C SER A 34 -24.38 14.33 -13.76
N LEU A 35 -24.98 13.26 -14.31
CA LEU A 35 -24.54 12.70 -15.60
C LEU A 35 -24.86 13.63 -16.76
N ARG A 36 -26.07 14.22 -16.81
CA ARG A 36 -26.45 15.22 -17.82
C ARG A 36 -25.58 16.47 -17.79
N ALA A 37 -25.00 16.80 -16.64
CA ALA A 37 -24.10 17.93 -16.46
C ALA A 37 -22.63 17.63 -16.85
N GLN A 38 -22.31 16.41 -17.36
CA GLN A 38 -20.95 16.08 -17.76
C GLN A 38 -20.47 16.92 -18.94
N THR A 39 -19.22 17.40 -18.85
CA THR A 39 -18.55 18.16 -19.91
C THR A 39 -18.09 17.28 -21.08
N TYR A 40 -18.05 15.97 -20.90
CA TYR A 40 -17.72 14.97 -21.91
C TYR A 40 -19.00 14.25 -22.39
N GLY A 41 -19.30 14.32 -23.67
CA GLY A 41 -20.59 13.88 -24.24
C GLY A 41 -20.63 12.44 -24.76
N GLU A 42 -19.50 11.73 -24.82
CA GLU A 42 -19.46 10.35 -25.38
C GLU A 42 -19.86 9.33 -24.30
N TRP A 43 -21.08 9.43 -23.81
CA TRP A 43 -21.63 8.49 -22.82
C TRP A 43 -23.11 8.21 -23.05
N THR A 44 -23.61 7.10 -22.52
CA THR A 44 -25.03 6.73 -22.53
C THR A 44 -25.43 6.03 -21.24
N GLU A 45 -26.72 6.18 -20.86
CA GLU A 45 -27.31 5.41 -19.77
C GLU A 45 -27.64 4.00 -20.27
N ASP A 46 -27.43 3.02 -19.40
CA ASP A 46 -27.66 1.60 -19.65
C ASP A 46 -29.16 1.22 -19.62
N ALA A 47 -29.93 1.78 -20.52
CA ALA A 47 -31.28 1.27 -20.79
C ALA A 47 -31.30 0.24 -21.95
N ALA A 48 -30.18 0.03 -22.62
CA ALA A 48 -30.04 -0.82 -23.79
C ALA A 48 -28.61 -1.36 -23.98
N GLU A 49 -28.11 -2.09 -22.98
CA GLU A 49 -26.75 -2.67 -22.92
C GLU A 49 -26.24 -3.34 -24.20
N GLN A 50 -27.13 -3.73 -25.11
CA GLN A 50 -26.79 -4.56 -26.29
C GLN A 50 -26.57 -3.78 -27.59
N SER A 51 -26.93 -2.51 -27.68
CA SER A 51 -26.94 -1.80 -28.97
C SER A 51 -25.99 -0.60 -29.09
N PHE A 52 -25.45 -0.07 -27.96
CA PHE A 52 -24.50 1.05 -28.03
C PHE A 52 -23.05 0.56 -27.90
N PRO A 53 -22.23 0.80 -28.93
CA PRO A 53 -20.82 0.45 -28.86
C PRO A 53 -20.15 1.34 -27.82
N HIS A 54 -19.68 0.75 -26.72
CA HIS A 54 -18.94 1.42 -25.65
C HIS A 54 -17.58 0.78 -25.44
N ASP A 55 -16.66 1.55 -24.88
CA ASP A 55 -15.30 1.12 -24.60
C ASP A 55 -15.11 0.81 -23.12
N TYR A 56 -15.86 1.54 -22.25
CA TYR A 56 -15.85 1.39 -20.79
C TYR A 56 -17.26 1.33 -20.21
N ALA A 57 -17.42 0.54 -19.17
CA ALA A 57 -18.64 0.45 -18.37
C ALA A 57 -18.41 0.95 -16.94
N LEU A 58 -19.35 1.74 -16.43
CA LEU A 58 -19.40 2.24 -15.06
C LEU A 58 -20.68 1.77 -14.38
N ARG A 59 -20.57 1.45 -13.08
CA ARG A 59 -21.70 1.21 -12.20
C ARG A 59 -21.70 2.25 -11.09
N ILE A 60 -22.79 3.01 -10.98
CA ILE A 60 -22.94 4.09 -10.00
C ILE A 60 -24.17 3.79 -9.15
N HIS A 61 -24.05 4.01 -7.85
CA HIS A 61 -25.20 3.85 -6.95
C HIS A 61 -26.09 5.08 -7.02
N ALA A 62 -27.43 4.85 -7.04
CA ALA A 62 -28.37 5.95 -7.08
C ALA A 62 -28.27 6.83 -5.83
N GLY A 63 -28.07 8.11 -6.02
CA GLY A 63 -27.78 9.11 -5.00
C GLY A 63 -26.34 9.63 -5.08
N ASP A 64 -25.42 8.85 -5.59
CA ASP A 64 -24.06 9.35 -5.85
C ASP A 64 -24.08 10.34 -7.02
N THR A 65 -23.28 11.40 -6.92
CA THR A 65 -23.26 12.47 -7.93
C THR A 65 -21.83 12.70 -8.43
N LEU A 66 -21.68 12.74 -9.76
CA LEU A 66 -20.39 12.92 -10.39
C LEU A 66 -20.01 14.40 -10.45
N HIS A 67 -18.71 14.67 -10.31
CA HIS A 67 -18.15 15.97 -10.67
C HIS A 67 -18.41 16.24 -12.18
N PRO A 68 -18.72 17.46 -12.62
CA PRO A 68 -19.00 17.76 -14.04
C PRO A 68 -17.91 17.31 -15.02
N ASP A 69 -16.65 17.27 -14.59
CA ASP A 69 -15.52 16.83 -15.41
C ASP A 69 -15.13 15.35 -15.21
N ALA A 70 -15.93 14.53 -14.51
CA ALA A 70 -15.54 13.17 -14.17
C ALA A 70 -15.23 12.33 -15.42
N LEU A 71 -16.16 12.25 -16.36
CA LEU A 71 -15.97 11.50 -17.60
C LEU A 71 -14.90 12.12 -18.51
N PHE A 72 -14.76 13.45 -18.51
CA PHE A 72 -13.67 14.14 -19.19
C PHE A 72 -12.30 13.71 -18.65
N ARG A 73 -12.13 13.68 -17.31
CA ARG A 73 -10.87 13.23 -16.69
C ARG A 73 -10.55 11.78 -16.97
N MET A 74 -11.56 10.91 -16.99
CA MET A 74 -11.39 9.51 -17.38
C MET A 74 -10.99 9.38 -18.86
N ALA A 75 -11.65 10.09 -19.76
CA ALA A 75 -11.30 10.12 -21.19
C ALA A 75 -9.87 10.64 -21.40
N HIS A 76 -9.48 11.67 -20.66
CA HIS A 76 -8.13 12.23 -20.71
C HIS A 76 -7.08 11.24 -20.18
N ALA A 77 -7.40 10.42 -19.17
CA ALA A 77 -6.50 9.35 -18.71
C ALA A 77 -6.29 8.28 -19.81
N VAL A 78 -7.35 7.92 -20.56
CA VAL A 78 -7.24 7.01 -21.71
C VAL A 78 -6.41 7.62 -22.84
N GLU A 79 -6.62 8.90 -23.14
CA GLU A 79 -5.89 9.62 -24.21
C GLU A 79 -4.39 9.68 -23.94
N ARG A 80 -4.00 9.97 -22.69
CA ARG A 80 -2.59 10.10 -22.28
C ARG A 80 -1.87 8.79 -22.08
N ALA A 81 -2.59 7.71 -21.88
CA ALA A 81 -1.99 6.41 -21.64
C ALA A 81 -1.32 5.89 -22.92
N GLU A 82 -0.07 5.46 -22.82
CA GLU A 82 0.64 4.76 -23.89
C GLU A 82 -0.13 3.53 -24.35
N TYR A 83 -0.71 2.84 -23.39
CA TYR A 83 -1.58 1.68 -23.62
C TYR A 83 -2.89 1.90 -22.86
N GLU A 84 -4.00 1.49 -23.45
CA GLU A 84 -5.33 1.69 -22.87
C GLU A 84 -5.46 1.06 -21.48
N PRO A 85 -5.96 1.81 -20.49
CA PRO A 85 -6.25 1.26 -19.17
C PRO A 85 -7.34 0.20 -19.24
N ASP A 86 -7.22 -0.83 -18.42
CA ASP A 86 -8.26 -1.84 -18.24
C ASP A 86 -9.29 -1.41 -17.18
N MET A 87 -8.82 -0.69 -16.17
CA MET A 87 -9.63 -0.13 -15.08
C MET A 87 -9.14 1.28 -14.76
N ILE A 88 -10.07 2.20 -14.49
CA ILE A 88 -9.76 3.59 -14.08
C ILE A 88 -10.62 3.92 -12.87
N TYR A 89 -10.01 4.30 -11.76
CA TYR A 89 -10.71 4.74 -10.54
C TYR A 89 -10.24 6.12 -10.11
N ALA A 90 -11.04 6.77 -9.27
CA ALA A 90 -10.75 8.13 -8.80
C ALA A 90 -10.99 8.26 -7.30
N ASP A 91 -10.48 9.35 -6.71
CA ASP A 91 -10.81 9.77 -5.36
C ASP A 91 -12.30 10.13 -5.25
N GLU A 92 -12.78 10.22 -4.02
CA GLU A 92 -14.19 10.48 -3.75
C GLU A 92 -14.38 11.44 -2.57
N LEU A 93 -15.50 12.14 -2.57
CA LEU A 93 -16.02 12.86 -1.40
C LEU A 93 -17.08 11.98 -0.74
N ILE A 94 -16.93 11.73 0.55
CA ILE A 94 -17.92 10.99 1.33
C ILE A 94 -18.82 11.99 2.04
N GLN A 95 -20.13 11.82 1.91
CA GLN A 95 -21.12 12.61 2.63
C GLN A 95 -21.95 11.74 3.56
N GLU A 96 -21.72 11.85 4.85
CA GLU A 96 -22.50 11.17 5.87
C GLU A 96 -23.65 12.06 6.34
N GLY A 97 -24.84 11.83 5.80
CA GLY A 97 -26.03 12.61 6.15
C GLY A 97 -25.89 14.10 5.81
N LYS A 98 -25.90 14.98 6.83
CA LYS A 98 -25.74 16.44 6.69
C LYS A 98 -24.36 16.94 7.11
N LYS A 99 -23.41 16.03 7.39
CA LYS A 99 -22.04 16.40 7.74
C LYS A 99 -21.32 17.05 6.54
N PRO A 100 -20.25 17.83 6.78
CA PRO A 100 -19.38 18.29 5.71
C PRO A 100 -18.81 17.10 4.92
N TYR A 101 -18.48 17.35 3.66
CA TYR A 101 -17.81 16.37 2.83
C TYR A 101 -16.44 16.01 3.43
N GLU A 102 -16.14 14.71 3.48
CA GLU A 102 -14.83 14.19 3.80
C GLU A 102 -14.15 13.72 2.51
N GLU A 103 -12.98 14.24 2.21
CA GLU A 103 -12.22 13.80 1.05
C GLU A 103 -11.56 12.45 1.34
N HIS A 104 -11.94 11.42 0.59
CA HIS A 104 -11.33 10.10 0.63
C HIS A 104 -10.34 9.97 -0.53
N LYS A 105 -9.09 10.31 -0.27
CA LYS A 105 -7.99 10.12 -1.20
C LYS A 105 -7.55 8.66 -1.19
N LYS A 106 -7.41 8.11 -2.39
CA LYS A 106 -7.01 6.73 -2.61
C LYS A 106 -5.53 6.63 -2.95
N CYS A 107 -4.95 5.47 -2.67
CA CYS A 107 -3.58 5.16 -3.08
C CYS A 107 -3.54 4.76 -4.55
N GLU A 108 -2.35 4.82 -5.16
CA GLU A 108 -2.09 4.12 -6.42
C GLU A 108 -2.37 2.62 -6.26
N PHE A 109 -2.74 1.99 -7.36
CA PHE A 109 -3.12 0.59 -7.34
C PHE A 109 -2.01 -0.31 -6.80
N SER A 110 -2.38 -1.14 -5.84
CA SER A 110 -1.60 -2.28 -5.38
C SER A 110 -2.52 -3.47 -5.14
N ARG A 111 -2.13 -4.64 -5.66
CA ARG A 111 -2.88 -5.88 -5.47
C ARG A 111 -3.02 -6.24 -3.98
N VAL A 112 -1.97 -6.01 -3.18
CA VAL A 112 -1.99 -6.21 -1.73
C VAL A 112 -3.05 -5.34 -1.08
N THR A 113 -3.07 -4.06 -1.42
CA THR A 113 -4.04 -3.10 -0.88
C THR A 113 -5.47 -3.44 -1.33
N ALA A 114 -5.67 -3.80 -2.61
CA ALA A 114 -6.98 -4.17 -3.15
C ALA A 114 -7.56 -5.46 -2.54
N LEU A 115 -6.71 -6.38 -2.06
CA LEU A 115 -7.12 -7.56 -1.32
C LEU A 115 -7.35 -7.28 0.18
N SER A 116 -6.93 -6.12 0.65
CA SER A 116 -7.09 -5.74 2.06
C SER A 116 -8.37 -4.97 2.35
N TYR A 117 -8.95 -4.32 1.37
CA TYR A 117 -10.27 -3.69 1.41
C TYR A 117 -10.69 -3.29 -0.02
N ASP A 118 -11.94 -2.92 -0.21
CA ASP A 118 -12.42 -2.42 -1.50
C ASP A 118 -11.91 -0.98 -1.75
N MET A 119 -10.70 -0.89 -2.30
CA MET A 119 -10.02 0.38 -2.54
C MET A 119 -10.55 1.17 -3.74
N PHE A 120 -11.29 0.51 -4.65
CA PHE A 120 -11.74 1.18 -5.89
C PHE A 120 -12.86 2.21 -5.64
N GLY A 121 -13.68 1.99 -4.60
CA GLY A 121 -14.74 2.93 -4.23
C GLY A 121 -15.86 3.07 -5.24
N ALA A 122 -16.55 4.23 -5.20
CA ALA A 122 -17.80 4.44 -5.94
C ALA A 122 -17.61 4.71 -7.44
N LEU A 123 -16.46 5.27 -7.86
CA LEU A 123 -16.21 5.62 -9.26
C LEU A 123 -15.13 4.72 -9.86
N LEU A 124 -15.57 3.76 -10.67
CA LEU A 124 -14.71 2.80 -11.35
C LEU A 124 -15.20 2.58 -12.77
N ALA A 125 -14.38 2.92 -13.77
CA ALA A 125 -14.61 2.55 -15.17
C ALA A 125 -13.82 1.29 -15.50
N ILE A 126 -14.47 0.32 -16.12
CA ILE A 126 -13.91 -0.99 -16.49
C ILE A 126 -14.06 -1.19 -17.99
N ARG A 127 -12.97 -1.62 -18.65
CA ARG A 127 -13.01 -1.91 -20.08
C ARG A 127 -14.06 -2.98 -20.41
N ARG A 128 -14.82 -2.76 -21.47
CA ARG A 128 -15.99 -3.55 -21.86
C ARG A 128 -15.76 -5.06 -21.84
N GLU A 129 -14.65 -5.53 -22.41
CA GLU A 129 -14.37 -6.96 -22.51
C GLU A 129 -14.19 -7.60 -21.13
N ILE A 130 -13.53 -6.87 -20.21
CA ILE A 130 -13.33 -7.32 -18.82
C ILE A 130 -14.65 -7.27 -18.07
N TYR A 131 -15.40 -6.19 -18.20
CA TYR A 131 -16.70 -6.01 -17.58
C TYR A 131 -17.67 -7.15 -17.93
N ALA A 132 -17.83 -7.42 -19.22
CA ALA A 132 -18.70 -8.48 -19.70
C ALA A 132 -18.23 -9.88 -19.26
N ALA A 133 -16.91 -10.14 -19.32
CA ALA A 133 -16.34 -11.43 -18.94
C ALA A 133 -16.39 -11.73 -17.43
N CYS A 134 -16.62 -10.71 -16.58
CA CYS A 134 -16.65 -10.84 -15.13
C CYS A 134 -18.07 -10.93 -14.55
N CYS A 135 -19.12 -10.88 -15.39
CA CYS A 135 -20.53 -10.99 -14.95
C CYS A 135 -20.86 -10.01 -13.82
N PRO A 136 -21.18 -8.74 -14.13
CA PRO A 136 -21.51 -7.73 -13.14
C PRO A 136 -22.70 -8.16 -12.26
N PRO A 137 -22.76 -7.75 -10.98
CA PRO A 137 -23.88 -8.07 -10.10
C PRO A 137 -25.16 -7.47 -10.65
N GLN A 138 -26.26 -8.19 -10.50
CA GLN A 138 -27.60 -7.77 -10.92
C GLN A 138 -28.45 -7.40 -9.70
N GLY A 139 -29.43 -6.52 -9.88
CA GLY A 139 -30.38 -6.13 -8.84
C GLY A 139 -29.92 -5.03 -7.92
N GLU A 140 -30.34 -5.09 -6.66
CA GLU A 140 -29.99 -4.09 -5.64
C GLU A 140 -28.48 -4.10 -5.32
N TYR A 141 -27.99 -2.95 -4.81
CA TYR A 141 -26.58 -2.83 -4.42
C TYR A 141 -26.25 -3.77 -3.25
N ASP A 142 -25.23 -4.61 -3.44
CA ASP A 142 -24.63 -5.47 -2.42
C ASP A 142 -23.11 -5.25 -2.41
N ALA A 143 -22.58 -4.71 -1.30
CA ALA A 143 -21.17 -4.38 -1.16
C ALA A 143 -20.25 -5.62 -1.31
N GLY A 144 -20.70 -6.79 -0.89
CA GLY A 144 -19.93 -8.04 -1.04
C GLY A 144 -19.89 -8.50 -2.49
N ALA A 145 -21.03 -8.46 -3.19
CA ALA A 145 -21.12 -8.80 -4.61
C ALA A 145 -20.31 -7.83 -5.50
N GLU A 146 -20.35 -6.53 -5.18
CA GLU A 146 -19.55 -5.51 -5.86
C GLU A 146 -18.05 -5.75 -5.65
N TYR A 147 -17.62 -6.00 -4.42
CA TYR A 147 -16.23 -6.30 -4.15
C TYR A 147 -15.75 -7.58 -4.88
N ALA A 148 -16.55 -8.65 -4.84
CA ALA A 148 -16.25 -9.88 -5.59
C ALA A 148 -16.14 -9.64 -7.10
N PHE A 149 -17.03 -8.82 -7.66
CA PHE A 149 -16.98 -8.43 -9.08
C PHE A 149 -15.69 -7.66 -9.40
N ARG A 150 -15.33 -6.67 -8.58
CA ARG A 150 -14.12 -5.86 -8.75
C ARG A 150 -12.85 -6.71 -8.68
N LEU A 151 -12.79 -7.69 -7.78
CA LEU A 151 -11.67 -8.63 -7.69
C LEU A 151 -11.56 -9.50 -8.95
N ARG A 152 -12.68 -9.98 -9.51
CA ARG A 152 -12.68 -10.71 -10.78
C ARG A 152 -12.19 -9.85 -11.96
N CYS A 153 -12.58 -8.58 -12.00
CA CYS A 153 -12.08 -7.63 -13.00
C CYS A 153 -10.58 -7.37 -12.81
N MET A 154 -10.14 -7.16 -11.59
CA MET A 154 -8.72 -6.98 -11.23
C MET A 154 -7.86 -8.18 -11.68
N ALA A 155 -8.36 -9.41 -11.55
CA ALA A 155 -7.65 -10.62 -12.00
C ALA A 155 -7.35 -10.59 -13.51
N LYS A 156 -8.24 -10.00 -14.32
CA LYS A 156 -8.10 -9.90 -15.78
C LYS A 156 -7.40 -8.62 -16.23
N ALA A 157 -7.36 -7.60 -15.39
CA ALA A 157 -6.78 -6.30 -15.71
C ALA A 157 -5.24 -6.35 -15.66
N ARG A 158 -4.60 -5.78 -16.66
CA ARG A 158 -3.16 -5.58 -16.73
C ARG A 158 -2.76 -4.16 -16.34
N ARG A 159 -3.66 -3.20 -16.56
CA ARG A 159 -3.43 -1.76 -16.34
C ARG A 159 -4.59 -1.14 -15.61
N ILE A 160 -4.30 -0.72 -14.42
CA ILE A 160 -5.24 -0.04 -13.52
C ILE A 160 -4.68 1.33 -13.25
N VAL A 161 -5.45 2.36 -13.54
CA VAL A 161 -5.02 3.77 -13.44
C VAL A 161 -5.84 4.48 -12.37
N HIS A 162 -5.17 5.23 -11.53
CA HIS A 162 -5.74 6.11 -10.52
C HIS A 162 -5.78 7.55 -11.03
N ILE A 163 -6.88 8.23 -10.82
CA ILE A 163 -7.02 9.69 -11.00
C ILE A 163 -7.11 10.31 -9.61
N PRO A 164 -6.05 10.99 -9.12
CA PRO A 164 -6.01 11.56 -7.77
C PRO A 164 -6.81 12.86 -7.67
N LEU A 165 -8.09 12.77 -8.00
CA LEU A 165 -9.05 13.86 -7.93
C LEU A 165 -10.39 13.33 -7.41
N PRO A 166 -11.10 14.07 -6.54
CA PRO A 166 -12.42 13.68 -6.04
C PRO A 166 -13.48 13.90 -7.12
N LEU A 167 -13.73 12.88 -7.93
CA LEU A 167 -14.63 12.98 -9.10
C LEU A 167 -16.05 12.50 -8.83
N ILE A 168 -16.35 12.04 -7.63
CA ILE A 168 -17.68 11.59 -7.23
C ILE A 168 -17.97 11.98 -5.78
N ILE A 169 -19.19 12.32 -5.48
CA ILE A 169 -19.73 12.42 -4.13
C ILE A 169 -20.53 11.16 -3.87
N THR A 170 -20.14 10.39 -2.86
CA THR A 170 -20.85 9.17 -2.45
C THR A 170 -21.46 9.31 -1.07
N HIS A 171 -22.65 8.73 -0.91
CA HIS A 171 -23.36 8.71 0.35
C HIS A 171 -23.08 7.40 1.10
N PHE A 172 -21.92 7.33 1.72
CA PHE A 172 -21.45 6.26 2.59
C PHE A 172 -21.36 4.88 1.88
N PRO A 173 -20.21 4.51 1.36
CA PRO A 173 -20.01 3.15 0.88
C PRO A 173 -20.21 2.19 2.07
N ALA A 174 -21.19 1.31 1.97
CA ALA A 174 -21.37 0.26 2.96
C ALA A 174 -20.06 -0.55 3.03
N ALA A 175 -19.49 -0.68 4.24
CA ALA A 175 -18.31 -1.51 4.44
C ALA A 175 -18.63 -2.94 3.98
N THR A 176 -17.72 -3.57 3.24
CA THR A 176 -17.87 -4.96 2.79
C THR A 176 -18.08 -5.87 4.01
N PRO A 177 -19.19 -6.63 4.10
CA PRO A 177 -19.42 -7.55 5.21
C PRO A 177 -18.30 -8.59 5.30
N ALA A 178 -17.85 -8.91 6.51
CA ALA A 178 -16.66 -9.77 6.72
C ALA A 178 -16.78 -11.13 6.01
N ALA A 179 -17.92 -11.82 6.14
CA ALA A 179 -18.13 -13.11 5.49
C ALA A 179 -18.11 -13.01 3.96
N ALA A 180 -18.76 -11.99 3.40
CA ALA A 180 -18.80 -11.76 1.95
C ALA A 180 -17.42 -11.41 1.40
N GLY A 181 -16.67 -10.55 2.08
CA GLY A 181 -15.32 -10.18 1.68
C GLY A 181 -14.33 -11.33 1.75
N ILE A 182 -14.37 -12.13 2.82
CA ILE A 182 -13.57 -13.36 2.93
C ILE A 182 -13.89 -14.32 1.79
N SER A 183 -15.19 -14.53 1.48
CA SER A 183 -15.61 -15.38 0.36
C SER A 183 -15.11 -14.86 -0.98
N ALA A 184 -15.24 -13.56 -1.22
CA ALA A 184 -14.78 -12.91 -2.45
C ALA A 184 -13.25 -13.06 -2.66
N ILE A 185 -12.47 -12.82 -1.59
CA ILE A 185 -11.01 -12.96 -1.65
C ILE A 185 -10.61 -14.42 -1.85
N ARG A 186 -11.24 -15.38 -1.15
CA ARG A 186 -10.97 -16.81 -1.36
C ARG A 186 -11.21 -17.23 -2.79
N SER A 187 -12.36 -16.87 -3.36
CA SER A 187 -12.68 -17.18 -4.77
C SER A 187 -11.66 -16.56 -5.74
N TYR A 188 -11.17 -15.35 -5.44
CA TYR A 188 -10.10 -14.71 -6.21
C TYR A 188 -8.79 -15.50 -6.09
N LEU A 189 -8.37 -15.88 -4.89
CA LEU A 189 -7.13 -16.62 -4.64
C LEU A 189 -7.15 -18.00 -5.30
N GLU A 190 -8.28 -18.70 -5.23
CA GLU A 190 -8.48 -20.00 -5.89
C GLU A 190 -8.39 -19.88 -7.42
N ALA A 191 -9.02 -18.86 -8.02
CA ALA A 191 -8.95 -18.60 -9.45
C ALA A 191 -7.52 -18.27 -9.92
N GLU A 192 -6.75 -17.56 -9.10
CA GLU A 192 -5.35 -17.22 -9.37
C GLU A 192 -4.37 -18.34 -8.93
N ARG A 193 -4.88 -19.47 -8.43
CA ARG A 193 -4.08 -20.62 -7.92
C ARG A 193 -3.06 -20.21 -6.85
N ARG A 194 -3.45 -19.32 -5.95
CA ARG A 194 -2.61 -18.80 -4.87
C ARG A 194 -2.94 -19.50 -3.56
N GLU A 195 -1.93 -20.06 -2.93
CA GLU A 195 -2.05 -20.68 -1.61
C GLU A 195 -1.88 -19.62 -0.51
N GLU A 196 -2.94 -18.87 -0.27
CA GLU A 196 -2.98 -17.82 0.76
C GLU A 196 -4.19 -18.03 1.67
N SER A 197 -4.05 -17.64 2.93
CA SER A 197 -5.16 -17.57 3.88
C SER A 197 -5.71 -16.16 3.96
N VAL A 198 -6.99 -16.03 4.30
CA VAL A 198 -7.64 -14.74 4.52
C VAL A 198 -8.37 -14.74 5.85
N SER A 199 -8.21 -13.64 6.59
CA SER A 199 -8.92 -13.34 7.83
C SER A 199 -9.44 -11.90 7.80
N THR A 200 -10.32 -11.56 8.74
CA THR A 200 -10.70 -10.16 8.97
C THR A 200 -9.49 -9.32 9.36
N GLY A 201 -9.46 -8.08 8.92
CA GLY A 201 -8.45 -7.10 9.31
C GLY A 201 -8.79 -6.38 10.62
N LEU A 202 -8.12 -5.27 10.86
CA LEU A 202 -8.21 -4.54 12.13
C LEU A 202 -9.35 -3.52 12.20
N TRP A 203 -10.08 -3.30 11.09
CA TRP A 203 -11.29 -2.47 11.04
C TRP A 203 -12.36 -3.12 10.15
N GLN A 204 -13.62 -2.71 10.32
CA GLN A 204 -14.76 -3.29 9.62
C GLN A 204 -14.67 -3.08 8.10
N GLY A 205 -14.64 -4.17 7.33
CA GLY A 205 -14.48 -4.16 5.88
C GLY A 205 -13.03 -4.27 5.42
N SER A 206 -12.09 -4.50 6.34
CA SER A 206 -10.71 -4.81 6.02
C SER A 206 -10.38 -6.30 6.20
N PHE A 207 -9.33 -6.74 5.49
CA PHE A 207 -8.90 -8.14 5.45
C PHE A 207 -7.38 -8.22 5.51
N ILE A 208 -6.89 -9.34 6.06
CA ILE A 208 -5.47 -9.69 6.06
C ILE A 208 -5.31 -10.98 5.28
N VAL A 209 -4.51 -10.93 4.24
CA VAL A 209 -4.19 -12.07 3.38
C VAL A 209 -2.75 -12.45 3.64
N ARG A 210 -2.51 -13.74 3.97
CA ARG A 210 -1.17 -14.27 4.29
C ARG A 210 -0.81 -15.44 3.40
N ALA A 211 0.42 -15.47 2.91
CA ALA A 211 0.95 -16.64 2.22
C ALA A 211 0.96 -17.85 3.16
N ARG A 212 0.50 -19.01 2.67
CA ARG A 212 0.62 -20.31 3.34
C ARG A 212 1.92 -20.95 2.91
N ARG A 213 3.02 -20.51 3.47
CA ARG A 213 4.32 -21.14 3.25
C ARG A 213 4.90 -21.56 4.58
N GLU A 214 5.63 -22.66 4.58
CA GLU A 214 6.49 -23.02 5.70
C GLU A 214 7.45 -21.84 5.94
N PRO A 215 7.57 -21.41 7.20
CA PRO A 215 8.53 -20.36 7.54
C PRO A 215 9.94 -20.80 7.14
N ARG A 216 10.63 -19.96 6.39
CA ARG A 216 12.04 -20.18 6.08
C ARG A 216 12.90 -19.90 7.30
N LEU A 217 14.08 -20.52 7.36
CA LEU A 217 15.07 -20.10 8.34
C LEU A 217 15.33 -18.59 8.18
N THR A 218 15.07 -17.83 9.22
CA THR A 218 15.23 -16.38 9.23
C THR A 218 16.43 -16.00 10.08
N SER A 219 17.42 -15.37 9.48
CA SER A 219 18.54 -14.78 10.20
C SER A 219 18.15 -13.40 10.73
N ILE A 220 18.08 -13.25 12.05
CA ILE A 220 17.73 -12.00 12.73
C ILE A 220 19.02 -11.20 12.95
N ILE A 221 19.18 -10.11 12.20
CA ILE A 221 20.37 -9.28 12.20
C ILE A 221 20.14 -8.08 13.12
N ILE A 222 20.93 -8.01 14.19
CA ILE A 222 20.81 -6.99 15.22
C ILE A 222 22.06 -6.09 15.16
N PRO A 223 21.99 -4.92 14.49
CA PRO A 223 23.10 -3.98 14.46
C PRO A 223 23.26 -3.34 15.85
N SER A 224 24.22 -3.84 16.65
CA SER A 224 24.41 -3.45 18.03
C SER A 224 25.86 -3.06 18.32
N LEU A 225 26.08 -2.04 19.14
CA LEU A 225 27.37 -1.65 19.68
C LEU A 225 27.30 -1.55 21.21
N ASN A 226 27.58 -2.64 21.94
CA ASN A 226 27.92 -2.66 23.36
C ASN A 226 26.88 -2.26 24.44
N GLU A 227 25.58 -2.11 24.16
CA GLU A 227 24.56 -1.92 25.18
C GLU A 227 23.81 -3.23 25.48
N LEU A 228 24.02 -3.80 26.66
CA LEU A 228 23.52 -5.13 27.03
C LEU A 228 22.01 -5.15 27.34
N GLU A 229 21.48 -4.13 28.03
CA GLU A 229 20.09 -4.15 28.50
C GLU A 229 19.04 -4.06 27.37
N PRO A 230 19.15 -3.15 26.38
CA PRO A 230 18.24 -3.15 25.24
C PRO A 230 18.30 -4.47 24.47
N LEU A 231 19.50 -4.98 24.21
CA LEU A 231 19.71 -6.25 23.49
C LEU A 231 19.07 -7.42 24.24
N ARG A 232 19.24 -7.53 25.56
CA ARG A 232 18.64 -8.58 26.38
C ARG A 232 17.11 -8.56 26.26
N ARG A 233 16.49 -7.39 26.36
CA ARG A 233 15.03 -7.21 26.19
C ARG A 233 14.55 -7.71 24.82
N LEU A 234 15.27 -7.33 23.76
CA LEU A 234 14.95 -7.78 22.40
C LEU A 234 15.02 -9.31 22.30
N LEU A 235 16.14 -9.94 22.73
CA LEU A 235 16.32 -11.39 22.67
C LEU A 235 15.25 -12.14 23.46
N GLU A 236 14.95 -11.71 24.69
CA GLU A 236 13.87 -12.27 25.51
C GLU A 236 12.50 -12.15 24.81
N SER A 237 12.26 -11.07 24.06
CA SER A 237 11.03 -10.87 23.33
C SER A 237 10.97 -11.76 22.06
N ILE A 238 12.08 -11.95 21.37
CA ILE A 238 12.19 -12.89 20.24
C ILE A 238 11.89 -14.31 20.73
N ASP A 239 12.58 -14.77 21.77
CA ASP A 239 12.35 -16.09 22.35
C ASP A 239 10.87 -16.30 22.70
N ARG A 240 10.26 -15.36 23.41
CA ARG A 240 8.84 -15.42 23.79
C ARG A 240 7.91 -15.50 22.60
N CYS A 241 8.17 -14.72 21.53
CA CYS A 241 7.29 -14.64 20.37
C CYS A 241 7.54 -15.76 19.34
N CYS A 242 8.71 -16.40 19.33
CA CYS A 242 9.03 -17.43 18.36
C CYS A 242 8.80 -18.86 18.88
N MET A 243 8.80 -19.07 20.20
CA MET A 243 8.63 -20.41 20.78
C MET A 243 7.31 -21.10 20.39
N ASP A 244 6.22 -20.34 20.31
CA ASP A 244 4.89 -20.88 20.07
C ASP A 244 4.63 -21.27 18.60
N LEU A 245 5.42 -20.78 17.64
CA LEU A 245 5.18 -20.93 16.20
C LEU A 245 6.18 -21.86 15.50
N ASN A 246 7.14 -22.40 16.23
CA ASN A 246 8.21 -23.23 15.67
C ASN A 246 8.89 -22.59 14.44
N VAL A 247 9.02 -21.25 14.45
CA VAL A 247 9.69 -20.52 13.37
C VAL A 247 11.18 -20.67 13.55
N ALA A 248 11.82 -21.34 12.59
CA ALA A 248 13.27 -21.49 12.60
C ALA A 248 13.95 -20.12 12.44
N HIS A 249 14.77 -19.73 13.40
CA HIS A 249 15.54 -18.47 13.34
C HIS A 249 16.94 -18.67 13.92
N GLU A 250 17.83 -17.79 13.55
CA GLU A 250 19.15 -17.61 14.16
C GLU A 250 19.37 -16.13 14.46
N ASP A 251 19.99 -15.82 15.59
CA ASP A 251 20.29 -14.46 16.00
C ASP A 251 21.75 -14.13 15.69
N ILE A 252 21.95 -13.05 14.93
CA ILE A 252 23.26 -12.54 14.59
C ILE A 252 23.48 -11.22 15.32
N ASP A 253 24.05 -11.29 16.52
CA ASP A 253 24.45 -10.13 17.28
C ASP A 253 25.87 -9.72 16.90
N LEU A 254 26.00 -8.56 16.29
CA LEU A 254 27.28 -8.03 15.83
C LEU A 254 28.07 -7.36 16.98
N LYS A 255 28.44 -8.16 17.96
CA LYS A 255 29.29 -7.73 19.06
C LYS A 255 30.69 -7.42 18.58
N ASN A 256 30.91 -6.45 17.76
CA ASN A 256 32.24 -5.99 17.47
C ASN A 256 32.92 -6.49 16.16
N PRO A 257 32.64 -5.93 15.00
CA PRO A 257 33.16 -6.42 13.71
C PRO A 257 34.60 -5.96 13.36
N GLY A 258 35.57 -6.07 14.25
CA GLY A 258 36.99 -5.84 13.88
C GLY A 258 37.64 -4.51 14.35
N PRO A 259 38.90 -4.23 14.03
CA PRO A 259 39.68 -3.13 14.60
C PRO A 259 39.25 -1.70 14.22
N ASN A 260 38.37 -1.53 13.23
CA ASN A 260 37.83 -0.20 12.81
C ASN A 260 36.46 0.13 13.41
N ARG A 261 36.14 -0.34 14.55
CA ARG A 261 34.83 -0.48 15.19
C ARG A 261 34.11 0.80 15.65
N GLY A 262 34.80 1.90 15.78
CA GLY A 262 34.20 3.19 16.15
C GLY A 262 33.53 3.95 15.03
N THR A 263 33.54 3.41 13.79
CA THR A 263 33.10 4.10 12.58
C THR A 263 32.11 3.32 11.71
N ALA A 264 31.75 2.07 12.07
CA ALA A 264 30.78 1.30 11.30
C ALA A 264 29.38 1.85 11.52
N GLY A 265 28.70 2.24 10.45
CA GLY A 265 27.31 2.70 10.47
C GLY A 265 26.30 1.53 10.39
N PHE A 266 25.03 1.88 10.40
CA PHE A 266 23.92 0.92 10.31
C PHE A 266 24.04 -0.02 9.10
N SER A 267 24.29 0.53 7.92
CA SER A 267 24.35 -0.24 6.66
C SER A 267 25.49 -1.23 6.66
N ALA A 268 26.67 -0.81 7.11
CA ALA A 268 27.87 -1.67 7.20
C ALA A 268 27.66 -2.82 8.20
N LEU A 269 27.03 -2.57 9.35
CA LEU A 269 26.69 -3.60 10.31
C LEU A 269 25.64 -4.58 9.76
N CYS A 270 24.59 -4.09 9.11
CA CYS A 270 23.59 -4.93 8.48
C CYS A 270 24.20 -5.83 7.38
N ARG A 271 25.13 -5.30 6.59
CA ARG A 271 25.86 -6.09 5.57
C ARG A 271 26.70 -7.18 6.21
N ALA A 272 27.48 -6.83 7.24
CA ALA A 272 28.32 -7.81 7.93
C ALA A 272 27.46 -8.96 8.54
N GLY A 273 26.29 -8.62 9.11
CA GLY A 273 25.34 -9.62 9.59
C GLY A 273 24.76 -10.47 8.48
N ALA A 274 24.37 -9.87 7.37
CA ALA A 274 23.85 -10.60 6.21
C ALA A 274 24.89 -11.55 5.61
N ASP A 275 26.16 -11.16 5.56
CA ASP A 275 27.25 -12.01 5.07
C ASP A 275 27.51 -13.23 5.99
N MET A 276 27.12 -13.17 7.26
CA MET A 276 27.19 -14.27 8.22
C MET A 276 25.93 -15.14 8.25
N ALA A 277 24.84 -14.65 7.68
CA ALA A 277 23.53 -15.30 7.74
C ALA A 277 23.50 -16.63 6.98
N MET A 278 22.87 -17.63 7.57
CA MET A 278 22.61 -18.93 6.97
C MET A 278 21.15 -19.07 6.52
N GLY A 279 20.27 -18.15 6.93
CA GLY A 279 18.87 -18.18 6.60
C GLY A 279 18.57 -17.73 5.17
N ASP A 280 17.51 -18.28 4.59
CA ASP A 280 16.97 -17.84 3.30
C ASP A 280 16.25 -16.48 3.38
N ALA A 281 16.00 -16.02 4.60
CA ALA A 281 15.38 -14.74 4.91
C ALA A 281 16.17 -13.98 5.97
N LEU A 282 16.07 -12.64 5.92
CA LEU A 282 16.76 -11.72 6.81
C LEU A 282 15.72 -10.85 7.52
N LEU A 283 15.82 -10.73 8.84
CA LEU A 283 15.10 -9.73 9.61
C LEU A 283 16.12 -8.74 10.20
N PHE A 284 16.16 -7.54 9.67
CA PHE A 284 16.91 -6.44 10.28
C PHE A 284 16.06 -5.84 11.37
N ILE A 285 16.58 -5.80 12.60
CA ILE A 285 15.83 -5.29 13.74
C ILE A 285 16.72 -4.48 14.67
N SER A 286 16.22 -3.31 15.08
CA SER A 286 16.92 -2.47 16.06
C SER A 286 17.03 -3.18 17.42
N ARG A 287 18.18 -3.08 18.08
CA ARG A 287 18.34 -3.56 19.45
C ARG A 287 17.38 -2.92 20.46
N ASP A 288 16.88 -1.70 20.15
CA ASP A 288 15.91 -0.98 20.98
C ASP A 288 14.46 -1.42 20.71
N ALA A 289 14.25 -2.43 19.89
CA ALA A 289 12.95 -3.01 19.58
C ALA A 289 12.54 -4.07 20.61
N GLU A 290 11.23 -4.28 20.74
CA GLU A 290 10.63 -5.37 21.52
C GLU A 290 9.43 -5.91 20.77
N LEU A 291 9.42 -7.21 20.49
CA LEU A 291 8.28 -7.90 19.90
C LEU A 291 7.21 -8.09 20.97
N ILE A 292 5.99 -7.66 20.68
CA ILE A 292 4.87 -7.75 21.65
C ILE A 292 3.79 -8.73 21.23
N GLU A 293 3.78 -9.14 19.96
CA GLU A 293 2.79 -10.08 19.42
C GLU A 293 3.46 -11.40 19.05
N PRO A 294 2.93 -12.55 19.51
CA PRO A 294 3.52 -13.87 19.20
C PRO A 294 3.65 -14.14 17.70
N ASN A 295 2.78 -13.54 16.88
CA ASN A 295 2.73 -13.77 15.44
C ASN A 295 3.56 -12.75 14.62
N THR A 296 4.35 -11.88 15.24
CA THR A 296 5.05 -10.80 14.53
C THR A 296 5.94 -11.32 13.42
N LEU A 297 6.79 -12.31 13.69
CA LEU A 297 7.69 -12.86 12.67
C LEU A 297 6.91 -13.59 11.56
N TYR A 298 5.86 -14.33 11.91
CA TYR A 298 4.99 -14.97 10.92
C TYR A 298 4.23 -13.94 10.05
N ALA A 299 3.73 -12.87 10.64
CA ALA A 299 3.07 -11.80 9.89
C ALA A 299 4.04 -11.13 8.91
N LEU A 300 5.28 -10.85 9.32
CA LEU A 300 6.30 -10.27 8.45
C LEU A 300 6.72 -11.23 7.34
N SER A 301 7.05 -12.49 7.67
CA SER A 301 7.49 -13.48 6.70
C SER A 301 6.41 -13.76 5.65
N SER A 302 5.15 -13.90 6.09
CA SER A 302 4.03 -14.14 5.17
C SER A 302 3.83 -13.03 4.15
N GLN A 303 4.22 -11.80 4.46
CA GLN A 303 4.17 -10.67 3.53
C GLN A 303 5.45 -10.53 2.70
N GLY A 304 6.61 -10.71 3.31
CA GLY A 304 7.89 -10.61 2.62
C GLY A 304 8.17 -11.74 1.61
N GLU A 305 7.50 -12.89 1.80
CA GLU A 305 7.57 -14.04 0.89
C GLU A 305 6.59 -13.97 -0.29
N ARG A 306 5.73 -12.94 -0.34
CA ARG A 306 4.78 -12.78 -1.47
C ARG A 306 5.51 -12.49 -2.77
N GLU A 307 4.92 -12.96 -3.86
CA GLU A 307 5.37 -12.59 -5.19
C GLU A 307 5.29 -11.07 -5.40
N GLY A 308 6.36 -10.48 -5.88
CA GLY A 308 6.48 -9.03 -6.06
C GLY A 308 6.76 -8.24 -4.78
N ALA A 309 6.90 -8.90 -3.62
CA ALA A 309 7.33 -8.23 -2.41
C ALA A 309 8.84 -7.95 -2.43
N ALA A 310 9.20 -6.71 -2.10
CA ALA A 310 10.58 -6.29 -1.84
C ALA A 310 10.99 -6.64 -0.41
N ALA A 311 10.16 -6.20 0.52
CA ALA A 311 10.34 -6.34 1.96
C ALA A 311 8.99 -6.24 2.67
N ALA A 312 8.94 -6.66 3.93
CA ALA A 312 7.82 -6.44 4.83
C ALA A 312 8.26 -5.69 6.09
N GLY A 313 7.39 -4.80 6.57
CA GLY A 313 7.62 -4.04 7.80
C GLY A 313 6.39 -4.00 8.69
N CYS A 314 6.58 -3.61 9.94
CA CYS A 314 5.59 -3.67 11.00
C CYS A 314 5.07 -2.30 11.42
N MET A 315 4.06 -2.30 12.28
CA MET A 315 3.65 -1.14 13.06
C MET A 315 4.66 -0.91 14.19
N LEU A 316 5.31 0.25 14.17
CA LEU A 316 6.20 0.67 15.25
C LEU A 316 5.44 1.59 16.20
N ILE A 317 5.45 1.26 17.49
CA ILE A 317 4.80 2.03 18.55
C ILE A 317 5.79 2.36 19.66
N SER A 318 5.53 3.42 20.41
CA SER A 318 6.31 3.73 21.61
C SER A 318 5.91 2.82 22.77
N PRO A 319 6.71 2.77 23.88
CA PRO A 319 6.31 2.05 25.11
C PRO A 319 4.99 2.54 25.71
N GLN A 320 4.56 3.76 25.38
CA GLN A 320 3.29 4.34 25.83
C GLN A 320 2.14 4.02 24.84
N GLY A 321 2.39 3.24 23.77
CA GLY A 321 1.41 2.87 22.75
C GLY A 321 1.18 3.94 21.67
N ALA A 322 1.93 5.04 21.67
CA ALA A 322 1.82 6.03 20.60
C ALA A 322 2.43 5.50 19.29
N LEU A 323 1.76 5.73 18.17
CA LEU A 323 2.26 5.36 16.85
C LEU A 323 3.56 6.11 16.53
N ILE A 324 4.59 5.37 16.14
CA ILE A 324 5.86 5.89 15.63
C ILE A 324 5.89 5.80 14.10
N ALA A 325 5.54 4.64 13.54
CA ALA A 325 5.50 4.42 12.10
C ALA A 325 4.52 3.32 11.71
N ALA A 326 3.79 3.56 10.62
CA ALA A 326 2.89 2.62 9.95
C ALA A 326 3.20 2.60 8.44
N GLY A 327 4.42 2.25 8.09
CA GLY A 327 5.01 2.53 6.79
C GLY A 327 5.40 4.00 6.66
N GLY A 328 6.25 4.29 5.69
CA GLY A 328 6.75 5.64 5.42
C GLY A 328 6.37 6.13 4.04
N ALA A 329 6.36 7.43 3.89
CA ALA A 329 6.01 8.15 2.68
C ALA A 329 7.01 9.28 2.41
N ILE A 330 6.91 9.86 1.23
CA ILE A 330 7.72 11.01 0.83
C ILE A 330 6.81 12.20 0.63
N SER A 331 7.04 13.23 1.45
CA SER A 331 6.30 14.48 1.33
C SER A 331 6.69 15.25 0.06
N LYS A 332 5.84 16.19 -0.36
CA LYS A 332 6.05 17.04 -1.54
C LYS A 332 7.33 17.87 -1.48
N ASP A 333 7.85 18.14 -0.30
CA ASP A 333 9.14 18.81 -0.08
C ASP A 333 10.33 17.83 0.01
N GLY A 334 10.10 16.54 -0.31
CA GLY A 334 11.15 15.51 -0.41
C GLY A 334 11.65 14.99 0.93
N LYS A 335 10.84 15.10 1.99
CA LYS A 335 11.17 14.55 3.31
C LYS A 335 10.53 13.18 3.50
N ILE A 336 11.21 12.29 4.19
CA ILE A 336 10.62 11.06 4.67
C ILE A 336 9.74 11.42 5.87
N ILE A 337 8.48 10.98 5.80
CA ILE A 337 7.50 11.13 6.86
C ILE A 337 6.90 9.77 7.19
N TYR A 338 6.45 9.62 8.42
CA TYR A 338 5.70 8.46 8.89
C TYR A 338 4.30 8.94 9.28
N PRO A 339 3.33 8.94 8.32
CA PRO A 339 2.01 9.48 8.56
C PRO A 339 1.28 8.72 9.67
N ALA A 340 0.69 9.46 10.60
CA ALA A 340 -0.10 8.94 11.71
C ALA A 340 -1.58 9.36 11.64
N ASP A 341 -1.94 10.21 10.67
CA ASP A 341 -3.21 10.96 10.67
C ASP A 341 -4.37 10.16 10.07
N ASN A 342 -4.10 9.03 9.40
CA ASN A 342 -5.13 8.22 8.79
C ASN A 342 -5.25 6.88 9.51
N GLU A 343 -6.20 6.79 10.45
CA GLU A 343 -6.44 5.59 11.25
C GLU A 343 -6.74 4.35 10.39
N ARG A 344 -7.47 4.49 9.28
CA ARG A 344 -7.73 3.37 8.38
C ARG A 344 -6.45 2.85 7.72
N LEU A 345 -5.63 3.73 7.15
CA LEU A 345 -4.36 3.32 6.50
C LEU A 345 -3.37 2.75 7.50
N THR A 346 -3.36 3.26 8.74
CA THR A 346 -2.54 2.74 9.84
C THR A 346 -2.88 1.29 10.18
N HIS A 347 -4.15 0.89 10.04
CA HIS A 347 -4.64 -0.44 10.35
C HIS A 347 -4.91 -1.31 9.11
N THR A 348 -4.36 -0.95 7.96
CA THR A 348 -4.56 -1.66 6.69
C THR A 348 -3.27 -2.32 6.21
N LEU A 349 -3.34 -3.61 5.87
CA LEU A 349 -2.27 -4.29 5.12
C LEU A 349 -2.17 -3.65 3.74
N ARG A 350 -1.02 -3.06 3.41
CA ARG A 350 -0.89 -2.28 2.18
C ARG A 350 0.55 -2.18 1.67
N THR A 351 0.69 -1.84 0.41
CA THR A 351 1.96 -1.38 -0.13
C THR A 351 2.26 0.05 0.35
N VAL A 352 3.51 0.32 0.64
CA VAL A 352 4.03 1.62 1.07
C VAL A 352 5.29 1.96 0.28
N SER A 353 5.66 3.22 0.25
CA SER A 353 6.90 3.65 -0.42
C SER A 353 8.14 3.30 0.40
N ILE A 354 8.03 3.34 1.72
CA ILE A 354 9.17 3.17 2.64
C ILE A 354 8.77 2.27 3.81
N LEU A 355 9.68 1.39 4.21
CA LEU A 355 9.65 0.67 5.49
C LEU A 355 10.83 1.14 6.34
N SER A 356 10.64 1.15 7.65
CA SER A 356 11.73 1.46 8.56
C SER A 356 12.67 0.27 8.73
N GLY A 357 13.97 0.49 8.57
CA GLY A 357 15.00 -0.50 8.88
C GLY A 357 15.12 -0.82 10.38
N ALA A 358 14.36 -0.14 11.24
CA ALA A 358 14.23 -0.52 12.64
C ALA A 358 13.54 -1.88 12.85
N CYS A 359 12.73 -2.33 11.89
CA CYS A 359 12.21 -3.70 11.79
C CYS A 359 11.78 -3.97 10.34
N MET A 360 12.62 -4.65 9.57
CA MET A 360 12.42 -4.93 8.15
C MET A 360 12.77 -6.38 7.83
N TYR A 361 11.80 -7.12 7.33
CA TYR A 361 11.97 -8.48 6.83
C TYR A 361 12.11 -8.50 5.32
N MET A 362 13.05 -9.29 4.80
CA MET A 362 13.16 -9.53 3.36
C MET A 362 13.86 -10.87 3.08
N ARG A 363 13.68 -11.40 1.88
CA ARG A 363 14.40 -12.59 1.45
C ARG A 363 15.88 -12.27 1.26
N ALA A 364 16.75 -13.22 1.60
CA ALA A 364 18.20 -13.06 1.46
C ALA A 364 18.62 -12.84 -0.01
N ASP A 365 18.04 -13.62 -0.95
CA ASP A 365 18.31 -13.44 -2.39
C ASP A 365 17.93 -12.03 -2.89
N MET A 366 16.85 -11.45 -2.36
CA MET A 366 16.40 -10.10 -2.68
C MET A 366 17.38 -9.05 -2.14
N TYR A 367 17.83 -9.21 -0.88
CA TYR A 367 18.81 -8.33 -0.27
C TYR A 367 20.12 -8.30 -1.07
N PHE A 368 20.69 -9.46 -1.34
CA PHE A 368 21.98 -9.56 -2.05
C PHE A 368 21.87 -9.10 -3.52
N SER A 369 20.84 -9.51 -4.24
CA SER A 369 20.64 -9.10 -5.65
C SER A 369 20.36 -7.61 -5.80
N SER A 370 19.86 -6.96 -4.76
CA SER A 370 19.67 -5.50 -4.75
C SER A 370 20.94 -4.74 -4.38
N GLY A 371 21.96 -5.38 -3.82
CA GLY A 371 23.18 -4.76 -3.29
C GLY A 371 23.09 -4.37 -1.81
N GLY A 372 21.99 -4.72 -1.12
CA GLY A 372 21.78 -4.44 0.29
C GLY A 372 21.61 -2.95 0.63
N PHE A 373 21.78 -2.58 1.89
CA PHE A 373 21.81 -1.19 2.32
C PHE A 373 23.07 -0.48 1.78
N ASP A 374 22.93 0.74 1.32
CA ASP A 374 24.04 1.56 0.81
C ASP A 374 24.80 2.20 1.98
N GLU A 375 26.03 1.75 2.19
CA GLU A 375 26.93 2.25 3.26
C GLU A 375 27.27 3.74 3.11
N SER A 376 27.06 4.34 1.94
CA SER A 376 27.25 5.77 1.74
C SER A 376 26.26 6.65 2.51
N PHE A 377 25.20 6.05 3.05
CA PHE A 377 24.25 6.70 3.97
C PHE A 377 24.72 6.62 5.43
N ASP A 378 25.72 5.81 5.73
CA ASP A 378 26.26 5.73 7.07
C ASP A 378 27.00 7.03 7.44
N ALA A 379 26.75 7.51 8.64
CA ALA A 379 27.35 8.73 9.19
C ALA A 379 28.13 8.37 10.47
N PRO A 380 29.47 8.38 10.44
CA PRO A 380 30.31 7.90 11.55
C PRO A 380 30.10 8.61 12.88
N GLN A 381 29.57 9.82 12.87
CA GLN A 381 29.36 10.65 14.07
C GLN A 381 27.97 10.48 14.69
N TYR A 382 27.09 9.70 14.10
CA TYR A 382 25.77 9.37 14.65
C TYR A 382 25.82 7.98 15.25
N GLU A 383 25.09 7.78 16.35
CA GLU A 383 24.93 6.43 16.88
C GLU A 383 24.45 5.49 15.77
N PRO A 384 25.19 4.42 15.47
CA PRO A 384 25.02 3.62 14.24
C PRO A 384 23.79 2.70 14.27
N LEU A 385 22.76 3.03 15.05
CA LEU A 385 21.75 2.06 15.47
C LEU A 385 20.42 2.18 14.74
N LEU A 386 20.21 3.25 13.97
CA LEU A 386 19.01 3.42 13.16
C LEU A 386 19.39 3.90 11.76
N PRO A 387 18.68 3.41 10.74
CA PRO A 387 18.93 3.86 9.38
C PRO A 387 18.59 5.34 9.23
N VAL A 388 19.47 6.09 8.61
CA VAL A 388 19.25 7.51 8.30
C VAL A 388 19.02 7.63 6.80
N GLY A 389 17.95 7.01 6.31
CA GLY A 389 17.57 7.04 4.90
C GLY A 389 18.10 5.90 4.03
N ALA A 390 18.98 5.04 4.53
CA ALA A 390 19.43 3.83 3.81
C ALA A 390 18.27 2.86 3.54
N ASP A 391 17.34 2.76 4.48
CA ASP A 391 16.10 1.98 4.37
C ASP A 391 15.16 2.54 3.28
N ALA A 392 14.99 3.85 3.24
CA ALA A 392 14.20 4.51 2.22
C ALA A 392 14.81 4.34 0.83
N GLU A 393 16.13 4.53 0.70
CA GLU A 393 16.84 4.33 -0.56
C GLU A 393 16.67 2.89 -1.06
N LEU A 394 16.85 1.89 -0.18
CA LEU A 394 16.66 0.48 -0.54
C LEU A 394 15.24 0.21 -1.02
N CYS A 395 14.22 0.66 -0.31
CA CYS A 395 12.82 0.49 -0.71
C CYS A 395 12.55 1.10 -2.09
N LEU A 396 13.04 2.31 -2.35
CA LEU A 396 12.84 3.01 -3.64
C LEU A 396 13.61 2.38 -4.79
N ARG A 397 14.81 1.87 -4.52
CA ARG A 397 15.61 1.14 -5.51
C ARG A 397 14.93 -0.14 -5.92
N LEU A 398 14.28 -0.84 -4.99
CA LEU A 398 13.47 -2.03 -5.25
C LEU A 398 12.16 -1.68 -5.97
N ALA A 399 11.49 -0.59 -5.59
CA ALA A 399 10.28 -0.12 -6.26
C ALA A 399 10.51 0.18 -7.76
N ARG A 400 11.67 0.73 -8.14
CA ARG A 400 12.06 0.92 -9.56
C ARG A 400 12.19 -0.38 -10.34
N ARG A 401 12.32 -1.52 -9.65
CA ARG A 401 12.33 -2.87 -10.23
C ARG A 401 10.93 -3.51 -10.25
N GLY A 402 9.88 -2.76 -9.90
CA GLY A 402 8.50 -3.24 -9.81
C GLY A 402 8.18 -4.04 -8.56
N LEU A 403 9.00 -3.94 -7.51
CA LEU A 403 8.85 -4.67 -6.26
C LEU A 403 8.25 -3.77 -5.17
N GLY A 404 7.25 -4.27 -4.44
CA GLY A 404 6.53 -3.51 -3.41
C GLY A 404 7.06 -3.70 -2.00
N ALA A 405 7.21 -2.62 -1.24
CA ALA A 405 7.39 -2.68 0.20
C ALA A 405 6.01 -2.86 0.87
N ILE A 406 5.84 -3.87 1.71
CA ILE A 406 4.53 -4.23 2.29
C ILE A 406 4.53 -3.93 3.78
N TYR A 407 3.58 -3.11 4.20
CA TYR A 407 3.32 -2.82 5.60
C TYR A 407 2.27 -3.79 6.17
N ALA A 408 2.64 -4.51 7.23
CA ALA A 408 1.81 -5.47 7.94
C ALA A 408 1.34 -4.87 9.29
N PRO A 409 0.08 -4.43 9.41
CA PRO A 409 -0.42 -3.74 10.61
C PRO A 409 -0.62 -4.67 11.81
N ASP A 410 -0.68 -5.98 11.59
CA ASP A 410 -0.81 -7.02 12.61
C ASP A 410 0.55 -7.52 13.13
N ALA A 411 1.65 -7.07 12.56
CA ALA A 411 2.98 -7.16 13.14
C ALA A 411 3.23 -5.88 13.95
N ARG A 412 3.25 -5.97 15.28
CA ARG A 412 3.47 -4.80 16.16
C ARG A 412 4.75 -4.95 16.95
N VAL A 413 5.57 -3.90 16.93
CA VAL A 413 6.86 -3.85 17.60
C VAL A 413 6.94 -2.54 18.40
N VAL A 414 7.30 -2.64 19.68
CA VAL A 414 7.62 -1.49 20.50
C VAL A 414 9.04 -1.05 20.20
N LEU A 415 9.23 0.24 19.94
CA LEU A 415 10.54 0.84 19.76
C LEU A 415 10.82 1.78 20.95
N HIS A 416 11.79 1.43 21.79
CA HIS A 416 12.13 2.15 23.02
C HIS A 416 12.93 3.43 22.76
N ARG A 417 13.32 3.67 21.51
CA ARG A 417 14.01 4.88 21.06
C ARG A 417 13.29 5.47 19.84
N PRO A 418 13.16 6.79 19.69
CA PRO A 418 12.53 7.39 18.51
C PRO A 418 13.34 7.10 17.24
N LEU A 419 12.67 7.04 16.09
CA LEU A 419 13.34 6.96 14.79
C LEU A 419 14.20 8.21 14.58
N ALA A 420 15.38 8.00 13.98
CA ALA A 420 16.25 9.13 13.61
C ALA A 420 15.57 9.96 12.51
N ALA A 421 15.43 11.26 12.76
CA ALA A 421 14.91 12.16 11.72
C ALA A 421 16.02 12.43 10.68
N ILE A 422 15.68 12.32 9.39
CA ILE A 422 16.61 12.69 8.30
C ILE A 422 17.05 14.15 8.41
N SER A 423 16.25 15.02 9.00
CA SER A 423 16.61 16.40 9.28
C SER A 423 17.84 16.54 10.18
N SER A 424 18.14 15.54 11.01
CA SER A 424 19.34 15.47 11.85
C SER A 424 20.55 14.83 11.16
N ALA A 425 20.37 14.27 9.95
CA ALA A 425 21.45 13.67 9.18
C ALA A 425 22.42 14.71 8.62
N PRO A 426 23.69 14.32 8.36
CA PRO A 426 24.65 15.16 7.65
C PRO A 426 24.12 15.64 6.30
N GLU A 427 24.58 16.80 5.85
CA GLU A 427 24.09 17.44 4.62
C GLU A 427 24.28 16.55 3.38
N ASN A 428 25.38 15.85 3.27
CA ASN A 428 25.64 14.91 2.18
C ASN A 428 24.63 13.76 2.14
N VAL A 429 24.23 13.23 3.30
CA VAL A 429 23.18 12.20 3.41
C VAL A 429 21.82 12.78 3.03
N ARG A 430 21.47 13.97 3.55
CA ARG A 430 20.22 14.66 3.19
C ARG A 430 20.11 14.94 1.70
N LEU A 431 21.22 15.35 1.06
CA LEU A 431 21.26 15.59 -0.39
C LEU A 431 21.04 14.30 -1.18
N ARG A 432 21.68 13.19 -0.80
CA ARG A 432 21.48 11.88 -1.44
C ARG A 432 20.05 11.37 -1.29
N CYS A 433 19.48 11.46 -0.09
CA CYS A 433 18.05 11.15 0.12
C CYS A 433 17.18 11.99 -0.81
N ARG A 434 17.39 13.31 -0.85
CA ARG A 434 16.61 14.20 -1.70
C ARG A 434 16.72 13.84 -3.19
N ASP A 435 17.91 13.49 -3.67
CA ASP A 435 18.11 13.11 -5.08
C ASP A 435 17.46 11.75 -5.39
N ALA A 436 17.57 10.78 -4.49
CA ALA A 436 16.90 9.48 -4.62
C ALA A 436 15.37 9.62 -4.64
N LEU A 437 14.83 10.59 -3.88
CA LEU A 437 13.40 10.83 -3.68
C LEU A 437 12.80 11.84 -4.67
N ARG A 438 13.63 12.53 -5.46
CA ARG A 438 13.24 13.70 -6.27
C ARG A 438 12.05 13.44 -7.20
N HIS A 439 11.98 12.28 -7.83
CA HIS A 439 10.88 11.96 -8.73
C HIS A 439 9.54 11.76 -7.99
N LEU A 440 9.56 11.27 -6.74
CA LEU A 440 8.37 11.10 -5.92
C LEU A 440 7.93 12.43 -5.29
N SER A 441 8.86 13.30 -4.92
CA SER A 441 8.53 14.63 -4.40
C SER A 441 7.82 15.51 -5.44
N ILE A 442 8.08 15.31 -6.74
CA ILE A 442 7.40 16.03 -7.82
C ILE A 442 5.98 15.51 -8.05
N ASN A 443 5.78 14.19 -8.00
CA ASN A 443 4.52 13.54 -8.33
C ASN A 443 3.64 13.21 -7.11
N GLY A 444 4.17 13.39 -5.89
CA GLY A 444 3.56 12.91 -4.64
C GLY A 444 3.87 11.43 -4.37
N ASP A 445 3.63 11.02 -3.12
CA ASP A 445 3.80 9.63 -2.72
C ASP A 445 2.64 8.77 -3.26
N PRO A 446 2.92 7.70 -4.03
CA PRO A 446 1.88 6.92 -4.68
C PRO A 446 1.00 6.13 -3.70
N TYR A 447 1.52 5.79 -2.52
CA TYR A 447 0.82 4.93 -1.57
C TYR A 447 0.35 5.68 -0.31
N THR A 448 0.63 6.97 -0.22
CA THR A 448 0.22 7.81 0.92
C THR A 448 -0.25 9.17 0.41
N PRO A 449 -1.52 9.29 0.04
CA PRO A 449 -2.03 10.41 -0.74
C PRO A 449 -2.02 11.78 -0.04
N ASN A 450 -1.76 11.81 1.27
CA ASN A 450 -1.65 13.06 2.04
C ASN A 450 -0.20 13.37 2.48
N ALA A 451 0.78 12.66 1.95
CA ALA A 451 2.19 12.86 2.26
C ALA A 451 2.76 14.20 1.75
#